data_af7e51984aba167a67a9a136ae20814d
#
_entry.id   af7e51984aba167a67a9a136ae20814d
#
_cell.length_a   1.000
_cell.length_b   1.000
_cell.length_c   1.000
_cell.angle_alpha   90.00
_cell.angle_beta   90.00
_cell.angle_gamma   90.00
#
_symmetry.space_group_name_H-M   'P 1'
#
loop_
_entity.id
_entity.type
_entity.pdbx_description
1 polymer ?
#
loop_
_entity_poly.entity_id
_entity_poly.type
_entity_poly.pdbx_seq_one_letter_code
_entity_poly.pdbx_strand_id
1 'polypeptide(L)'
;MSKLTLAKAKEILPKHVTEDHLFTHAAAVSAAMGAMAEHYGLPAEEKDHWQAIGWLHDVDYEKYPDEHCHHVREFLAPEGVDEEDMRAIISHGHGLTGVDEEPQSDLEKSLFTVDELTGIIQACARMRPAGIKDLEVKSFMKKFKDKRFAAKCDRELILKGCEMLGMDVKDVAAICIEGMRPHAEELGIAGTAEA
;
A
#
# COMPACT_ATOMS: atom_id res chain seq x y z
N MET A 1 -10.67 22.25 4.28
CA MET A 1 -9.40 21.98 5.02
C MET A 1 -8.33 21.66 3.99
N SER A 2 -7.06 21.84 4.29
CA SER A 2 -5.98 21.42 3.38
C SER A 2 -5.91 19.89 3.41
N LYS A 3 -5.69 19.25 2.25
CA LYS A 3 -5.52 17.81 2.15
C LYS A 3 -4.37 17.32 3.04
N LEU A 4 -4.50 16.10 3.54
CA LEU A 4 -3.43 15.42 4.25
C LEU A 4 -2.21 15.27 3.33
N THR A 5 -1.04 15.69 3.81
CA THR A 5 0.23 15.59 3.06
C THR A 5 1.07 14.41 3.55
N LEU A 6 1.93 13.87 2.68
CA LEU A 6 2.86 12.81 3.06
C LEU A 6 3.81 13.26 4.19
N ALA A 7 4.24 14.53 4.18
CA ALA A 7 5.06 15.08 5.26
C ALA A 7 4.33 14.99 6.61
N LYS A 8 3.05 15.38 6.65
CA LYS A 8 2.22 15.28 7.87
C LYS A 8 1.98 13.82 8.28
N ALA A 9 1.70 12.94 7.33
CA ALA A 9 1.54 11.51 7.59
C ALA A 9 2.80 10.89 8.24
N LYS A 10 3.98 11.27 7.76
CA LYS A 10 5.28 10.85 8.33
C LYS A 10 5.55 11.38 9.74
N GLU A 11 4.92 12.49 10.16
CA GLU A 11 4.97 12.98 11.54
C GLU A 11 3.98 12.22 12.45
N ILE A 12 2.86 11.73 11.91
CA ILE A 12 1.79 11.07 12.67
C ILE A 12 2.17 9.61 12.98
N LEU A 13 2.54 8.82 11.98
CA LEU A 13 2.72 7.37 12.13
C LEU A 13 3.65 6.98 13.29
N PRO A 14 4.83 7.63 13.51
CA PRO A 14 5.74 7.28 14.60
C PRO A 14 5.18 7.51 16.02
N LYS A 15 4.05 8.17 16.15
CA LYS A 15 3.37 8.34 17.45
C LYS A 15 2.59 7.09 17.85
N HIS A 16 2.28 6.23 16.89
CA HIS A 16 1.38 5.09 17.04
C HIS A 16 2.04 3.76 16.71
N VAL A 17 3.07 3.77 15.86
CA VAL A 17 3.79 2.59 15.36
C VAL A 17 5.26 2.73 15.70
N THR A 18 5.88 1.62 16.13
CA THR A 18 7.29 1.54 16.52
C THR A 18 8.07 0.44 15.78
N GLU A 19 7.39 -0.53 15.19
CA GLU A 19 8.01 -1.69 14.54
C GLU A 19 8.49 -1.36 13.12
N ASP A 20 9.79 -1.57 12.85
CA ASP A 20 10.44 -1.25 11.58
C ASP A 20 9.77 -1.88 10.35
N HIS A 21 9.23 -3.10 10.50
CA HIS A 21 8.60 -3.78 9.37
C HIS A 21 7.29 -3.11 8.95
N LEU A 22 6.56 -2.47 9.89
CA LEU A 22 5.34 -1.70 9.58
C LEU A 22 5.68 -0.39 8.86
N PHE A 23 6.78 0.28 9.23
CA PHE A 23 7.26 1.43 8.46
C PHE A 23 7.68 1.05 7.05
N THR A 24 8.35 -0.11 6.89
CA THR A 24 8.72 -0.62 5.56
C THR A 24 7.48 -0.92 4.71
N HIS A 25 6.44 -1.50 5.33
CA HIS A 25 5.16 -1.75 4.65
C HIS A 25 4.45 -0.44 4.29
N ALA A 26 4.33 0.49 5.23
CA ALA A 26 3.76 1.83 4.99
C ALA A 26 4.47 2.55 3.83
N ALA A 27 5.80 2.48 3.77
CA ALA A 27 6.59 3.06 2.67
C ALA A 27 6.29 2.37 1.33
N ALA A 28 6.14 1.04 1.31
CA ALA A 28 5.82 0.29 0.10
C ALA A 28 4.44 0.65 -0.45
N VAL A 29 3.42 0.66 0.43
CA VAL A 29 2.05 1.04 0.06
C VAL A 29 2.00 2.50 -0.38
N SER A 30 2.67 3.41 0.33
CA SER A 30 2.80 4.82 -0.06
C SER A 30 3.39 4.99 -1.46
N ALA A 31 4.49 4.30 -1.77
CA ALA A 31 5.12 4.34 -3.09
C ALA A 31 4.18 3.82 -4.20
N ALA A 32 3.49 2.71 -3.94
CA ALA A 32 2.50 2.14 -4.86
C ALA A 32 1.33 3.10 -5.10
N MET A 33 0.79 3.73 -4.03
CA MET A 33 -0.29 4.71 -4.12
C MET A 33 0.13 5.93 -4.95
N GLY A 34 1.37 6.42 -4.77
CA GLY A 34 1.90 7.50 -5.59
C GLY A 34 1.97 7.14 -7.08
N ALA A 35 2.36 5.90 -7.40
CA ALA A 35 2.39 5.41 -8.78
C ALA A 35 0.98 5.26 -9.37
N MET A 36 0.00 4.81 -8.59
CA MET A 36 -1.39 4.76 -9.01
C MET A 36 -1.93 6.16 -9.30
N ALA A 37 -1.65 7.15 -8.44
CA ALA A 37 -2.03 8.54 -8.69
C ALA A 37 -1.42 9.09 -10.01
N GLU A 38 -0.16 8.79 -10.29
CA GLU A 38 0.49 9.13 -11.57
C GLU A 38 -0.17 8.44 -12.76
N HIS A 39 -0.53 7.16 -12.62
CA HIS A 39 -1.25 6.41 -13.65
C HIS A 39 -2.58 7.08 -14.02
N TYR A 40 -3.31 7.61 -13.04
CA TYR A 40 -4.53 8.39 -13.27
C TYR A 40 -4.28 9.82 -13.78
N GLY A 41 -3.02 10.22 -13.96
CA GLY A 41 -2.66 11.56 -14.45
C GLY A 41 -2.97 12.67 -13.44
N LEU A 42 -3.00 12.35 -12.14
CA LEU A 42 -3.32 13.31 -11.09
C LEU A 42 -2.16 14.28 -10.86
N PRO A 43 -2.45 15.53 -10.42
CA PRO A 43 -1.42 16.52 -10.12
C PRO A 43 -0.59 16.11 -8.89
N ALA A 44 0.58 16.74 -8.72
CA ALA A 44 1.53 16.41 -7.66
C ALA A 44 0.93 16.48 -6.24
N GLU A 45 0.01 17.42 -5.99
CA GLU A 45 -0.70 17.55 -4.70
C GLU A 45 -1.58 16.33 -4.42
N GLU A 46 -2.30 15.82 -5.40
CA GLU A 46 -3.10 14.60 -5.29
C GLU A 46 -2.23 13.36 -5.09
N LYS A 47 -1.11 13.26 -5.83
CA LYS A 47 -0.13 12.19 -5.63
C LYS A 47 0.38 12.18 -4.19
N ASP A 48 0.78 13.34 -3.65
CA ASP A 48 1.25 13.48 -2.26
C ASP A 48 0.18 13.03 -1.26
N HIS A 49 -1.08 13.42 -1.51
CA HIS A 49 -2.22 12.99 -0.71
C HIS A 49 -2.44 11.47 -0.75
N TRP A 50 -2.42 10.84 -1.94
CA TRP A 50 -2.55 9.39 -2.08
C TRP A 50 -1.43 8.65 -1.35
N GLN A 51 -0.21 9.18 -1.42
CA GLN A 51 0.94 8.65 -0.69
C GLN A 51 0.75 8.76 0.82
N ALA A 52 0.17 9.86 1.31
CA ALA A 52 -0.14 10.06 2.73
C ALA A 52 -1.15 9.03 3.24
N ILE A 53 -2.20 8.77 2.48
CA ILE A 53 -3.20 7.74 2.80
C ILE A 53 -2.54 6.36 2.88
N GLY A 54 -1.73 6.00 1.88
CA GLY A 54 -0.97 4.74 1.88
C GLY A 54 0.03 4.63 3.04
N TRP A 55 0.59 5.75 3.50
CA TRP A 55 1.51 5.76 4.64
C TRP A 55 0.82 5.50 5.97
N LEU A 56 -0.44 5.91 6.13
CA LEU A 56 -1.20 5.81 7.39
C LEU A 56 -2.17 4.63 7.46
N HIS A 57 -2.31 3.83 6.39
CA HIS A 57 -3.38 2.83 6.30
C HIS A 57 -3.41 1.83 7.48
N ASP A 58 -2.24 1.45 7.98
CA ASP A 58 -2.06 0.51 9.09
C ASP A 58 -1.81 1.18 10.45
N VAL A 59 -2.24 2.43 10.65
CA VAL A 59 -1.93 3.22 11.85
C VAL A 59 -2.34 2.55 13.16
N ASP A 60 -3.36 1.71 13.15
CA ASP A 60 -3.88 1.01 14.33
C ASP A 60 -3.44 -0.47 14.46
N TYR A 61 -2.78 -1.00 13.41
CA TYR A 61 -2.47 -2.43 13.31
C TYR A 61 -1.56 -2.95 14.43
N GLU A 62 -0.48 -2.22 14.78
CA GLU A 62 0.46 -2.64 15.83
C GLU A 62 -0.25 -2.81 17.18
N LYS A 63 -1.15 -1.88 17.50
CA LYS A 63 -1.83 -1.86 18.80
C LYS A 63 -3.08 -2.75 18.83
N TYR A 64 -3.78 -2.86 17.71
CA TYR A 64 -5.05 -3.56 17.60
C TYR A 64 -5.11 -4.53 16.40
N PRO A 65 -4.21 -5.53 16.32
CA PRO A 65 -4.13 -6.41 15.13
C PRO A 65 -5.44 -7.21 14.89
N ASP A 66 -6.16 -7.58 15.95
CA ASP A 66 -7.43 -8.32 15.87
C ASP A 66 -8.64 -7.40 15.60
N GLU A 67 -8.48 -6.09 15.77
CA GLU A 67 -9.51 -5.06 15.58
C GLU A 67 -9.00 -4.00 14.57
N HIS A 68 -8.15 -4.41 13.64
CA HIS A 68 -7.58 -3.55 12.62
C HIS A 68 -8.65 -2.83 11.81
N CYS A 69 -8.43 -1.58 11.47
CA CYS A 69 -9.33 -0.60 10.86
C CYS A 69 -10.44 -0.05 11.76
N HIS A 70 -10.72 -0.65 12.92
CA HIS A 70 -11.78 -0.16 13.82
C HIS A 70 -11.35 1.02 14.70
N HIS A 71 -10.05 1.23 14.89
CA HIS A 71 -9.49 2.30 15.75
C HIS A 71 -8.87 3.47 14.97
N VAL A 72 -8.94 3.48 13.65
CA VAL A 72 -8.35 4.54 12.79
C VAL A 72 -8.80 5.94 13.21
N ARG A 73 -10.11 6.12 13.46
CA ARG A 73 -10.67 7.41 13.89
C ARG A 73 -10.15 7.86 15.26
N GLU A 74 -9.94 6.92 16.19
CA GLU A 74 -9.38 7.20 17.52
C GLU A 74 -7.96 7.79 17.41
N PHE A 75 -7.15 7.28 16.47
CA PHE A 75 -5.78 7.72 16.27
C PHE A 75 -5.65 8.99 15.43
N LEU A 76 -6.44 9.12 14.38
CA LEU A 76 -6.22 10.14 13.36
C LEU A 76 -7.06 11.41 13.55
N ALA A 77 -8.25 11.33 14.17
CA ALA A 77 -9.07 12.52 14.43
C ALA A 77 -8.37 13.54 15.34
N PRO A 78 -7.65 13.14 16.42
CA PRO A 78 -6.88 14.10 17.23
C PRO A 78 -5.72 14.77 16.49
N GLU A 79 -5.22 14.15 15.42
CA GLU A 79 -4.15 14.67 14.57
C GLU A 79 -4.66 15.67 13.49
N GLY A 80 -5.98 15.84 13.41
CA GLY A 80 -6.63 16.76 12.46
C GLY A 80 -6.81 16.18 11.07
N VAL A 81 -6.74 14.85 10.92
CA VAL A 81 -7.10 14.15 9.68
C VAL A 81 -8.62 14.21 9.52
N ASP A 82 -9.09 14.51 8.33
CA ASP A 82 -10.52 14.64 8.10
C ASP A 82 -11.23 13.27 7.94
N GLU A 83 -12.55 13.30 7.98
CA GLU A 83 -13.36 12.07 7.96
C GLU A 83 -13.29 11.35 6.63
N GLU A 84 -13.10 12.07 5.52
CA GLU A 84 -13.00 11.48 4.19
C GLU A 84 -11.71 10.64 4.08
N ASP A 85 -10.60 11.17 4.58
CA ASP A 85 -9.32 10.48 4.62
C ASP A 85 -9.34 9.26 5.56
N MET A 86 -9.93 9.42 6.76
CA MET A 86 -10.08 8.30 7.70
C MET A 86 -10.97 7.20 7.14
N ARG A 87 -12.07 7.57 6.47
CA ARG A 87 -12.93 6.60 5.79
C ARG A 87 -12.19 5.88 4.66
N ALA A 88 -11.39 6.60 3.89
CA ALA A 88 -10.59 6.00 2.83
C ALA A 88 -9.61 4.95 3.38
N ILE A 89 -8.93 5.28 4.49
CA ILE A 89 -8.07 4.34 5.20
C ILE A 89 -8.87 3.13 5.68
N ILE A 90 -10.00 3.31 6.38
CA ILE A 90 -10.80 2.20 6.92
C ILE A 90 -11.29 1.26 5.82
N SER A 91 -11.61 1.80 4.64
CA SER A 91 -12.20 1.02 3.55
C SER A 91 -11.29 -0.11 3.02
N HIS A 92 -9.95 -0.03 3.24
CA HIS A 92 -9.07 -1.13 2.82
C HIS A 92 -9.29 -2.42 3.60
N GLY A 93 -9.85 -2.34 4.81
CA GLY A 93 -10.24 -3.50 5.62
C GLY A 93 -11.54 -4.19 5.20
N HIS A 94 -12.26 -3.66 4.20
CA HIS A 94 -13.54 -4.22 3.77
C HIS A 94 -13.46 -5.68 3.35
N GLY A 95 -14.28 -6.51 3.98
CA GLY A 95 -14.30 -7.96 3.73
C GLY A 95 -13.22 -8.76 4.47
N LEU A 96 -12.31 -8.09 5.22
CA LEU A 96 -11.29 -8.71 6.05
C LEU A 96 -11.53 -8.50 7.53
N THR A 97 -11.71 -7.25 7.93
CA THR A 97 -11.72 -6.82 9.34
C THR A 97 -13.12 -6.60 9.90
N GLY A 98 -14.15 -6.78 9.08
CA GLY A 98 -15.55 -6.59 9.48
C GLY A 98 -16.02 -5.14 9.47
N VAL A 99 -15.26 -4.23 8.86
CA VAL A 99 -15.72 -2.85 8.63
C VAL A 99 -16.74 -2.79 7.50
N ASP A 100 -17.68 -1.85 7.62
CA ASP A 100 -18.78 -1.66 6.64
C ASP A 100 -18.38 -0.77 5.45
N GLU A 101 -17.30 0.01 5.60
CA GLU A 101 -16.82 0.95 4.59
C GLU A 101 -16.29 0.22 3.34
N GLU A 102 -17.12 0.12 2.32
CA GLU A 102 -16.72 -0.43 1.01
C GLU A 102 -15.94 0.61 0.20
N PRO A 103 -14.84 0.24 -0.49
CA PRO A 103 -14.10 1.14 -1.37
C PRO A 103 -14.97 1.69 -2.51
N GLN A 104 -15.07 3.02 -2.62
CA GLN A 104 -15.91 3.69 -3.60
C GLN A 104 -15.11 4.51 -4.62
N SER A 105 -14.15 5.32 -4.16
CA SER A 105 -13.31 6.16 -5.01
C SER A 105 -12.14 5.38 -5.62
N ASP A 106 -11.50 5.93 -6.65
CA ASP A 106 -10.31 5.34 -7.24
C ASP A 106 -9.14 5.26 -6.23
N LEU A 107 -9.05 6.24 -5.33
CA LEU A 107 -8.09 6.22 -4.20
C LEU A 107 -8.33 5.00 -3.31
N GLU A 108 -9.54 4.81 -2.84
CA GLU A 108 -9.91 3.72 -1.93
C GLU A 108 -9.74 2.34 -2.58
N LYS A 109 -10.17 2.19 -3.83
CA LYS A 109 -9.99 0.96 -4.60
C LYS A 109 -8.51 0.66 -4.86
N SER A 110 -7.72 1.70 -5.11
CA SER A 110 -6.27 1.56 -5.27
C SER A 110 -5.62 1.09 -3.97
N LEU A 111 -5.92 1.72 -2.84
CA LEU A 111 -5.40 1.31 -1.54
C LEU A 111 -5.75 -0.16 -1.23
N PHE A 112 -7.02 -0.53 -1.35
CA PHE A 112 -7.51 -1.90 -1.16
C PHE A 112 -6.75 -2.92 -2.01
N THR A 113 -6.36 -2.54 -3.24
CA THR A 113 -5.68 -3.44 -4.17
C THR A 113 -4.19 -3.55 -3.91
N VAL A 114 -3.51 -2.41 -3.67
CA VAL A 114 -2.05 -2.37 -3.61
C VAL A 114 -1.48 -2.80 -2.27
N ASP A 115 -2.25 -2.73 -1.19
CA ASP A 115 -1.84 -3.16 0.13
C ASP A 115 -1.26 -4.58 0.11
N GLU A 116 -2.06 -5.58 -0.15
CA GLU A 116 -1.64 -6.97 -0.27
C GLU A 116 -0.65 -7.22 -1.43
N LEU A 117 -0.80 -6.49 -2.54
CA LEU A 117 0.03 -6.63 -3.73
C LEU A 117 1.49 -6.26 -3.47
N THR A 118 1.74 -5.19 -2.69
CA THR A 118 3.09 -4.75 -2.34
C THR A 118 3.87 -5.80 -1.58
N GLY A 119 3.20 -6.57 -0.73
CA GLY A 119 3.82 -7.69 0.01
C GLY A 119 4.37 -8.78 -0.93
N ILE A 120 3.62 -9.13 -1.99
CA ILE A 120 4.09 -10.11 -2.99
C ILE A 120 5.25 -9.53 -3.81
N ILE A 121 5.19 -8.24 -4.18
CA ILE A 121 6.28 -7.57 -4.92
C ILE A 121 7.56 -7.57 -4.08
N GLN A 122 7.49 -7.17 -2.80
CA GLN A 122 8.63 -7.19 -1.90
C GLN A 122 9.21 -8.60 -1.74
N ALA A 123 8.36 -9.62 -1.57
CA ALA A 123 8.81 -11.01 -1.49
C ALA A 123 9.53 -11.46 -2.78
N CYS A 124 9.01 -11.09 -3.96
CA CYS A 124 9.66 -11.37 -5.24
C CYS A 124 11.04 -10.70 -5.34
N ALA A 125 11.13 -9.42 -4.96
CA ALA A 125 12.37 -8.65 -5.03
C ALA A 125 13.45 -9.20 -4.09
N ARG A 126 13.09 -9.55 -2.86
CA ARG A 126 14.04 -10.10 -1.86
C ARG A 126 14.68 -11.44 -2.27
N MET A 127 14.04 -12.20 -3.16
CA MET A 127 14.60 -13.45 -3.70
C MET A 127 15.57 -13.25 -4.87
N ARG A 128 15.75 -12.03 -5.32
CA ARG A 128 16.56 -11.71 -6.51
C ARG A 128 17.87 -11.04 -6.10
N PRO A 129 19.02 -11.43 -6.70
CA PRO A 129 20.29 -10.77 -6.40
C PRO A 129 20.26 -9.25 -6.72
N ALA A 130 19.57 -8.84 -7.79
CA ALA A 130 19.39 -7.44 -8.16
C ALA A 130 18.16 -6.76 -7.50
N GLY A 131 17.49 -7.46 -6.60
CA GLY A 131 16.29 -6.92 -5.93
C GLY A 131 15.16 -6.59 -6.90
N ILE A 132 14.54 -5.42 -6.71
CA ILE A 132 13.45 -4.94 -7.57
C ILE A 132 13.96 -4.39 -8.91
N LYS A 133 15.27 -4.10 -9.03
CA LYS A 133 15.86 -3.44 -10.22
C LYS A 133 15.59 -4.20 -11.51
N ASP A 134 15.67 -5.54 -11.46
CA ASP A 134 15.45 -6.43 -12.61
C ASP A 134 14.13 -7.23 -12.52
N LEU A 135 13.25 -6.87 -11.59
CA LEU A 135 11.97 -7.54 -11.45
C LEU A 135 11.03 -7.16 -12.60
N GLU A 136 10.79 -8.11 -13.48
CA GLU A 136 9.82 -7.99 -14.57
C GLU A 136 8.43 -8.50 -14.16
N VAL A 137 7.38 -7.90 -14.72
CA VAL A 137 5.99 -8.32 -14.51
C VAL A 137 5.77 -9.79 -14.82
N LYS A 138 6.41 -10.33 -15.86
CA LYS A 138 6.34 -11.75 -16.22
C LYS A 138 6.84 -12.65 -15.07
N SER A 139 7.93 -12.26 -14.42
CA SER A 139 8.50 -12.99 -13.27
C SER A 139 7.60 -12.88 -12.06
N PHE A 140 7.06 -11.69 -11.78
CA PHE A 140 6.07 -11.46 -10.76
C PHE A 140 4.83 -12.34 -10.96
N MET A 141 4.24 -12.38 -12.16
CA MET A 141 3.04 -13.15 -12.46
C MET A 141 3.22 -14.66 -12.26
N LYS A 142 4.44 -15.21 -12.47
CA LYS A 142 4.73 -16.62 -12.13
C LYS A 142 4.63 -16.86 -10.62
N LYS A 143 5.14 -15.94 -9.81
CA LYS A 143 5.07 -15.99 -8.34
C LYS A 143 3.67 -15.72 -7.81
N PHE A 144 2.96 -14.79 -8.42
CA PHE A 144 1.56 -14.52 -8.09
C PHE A 144 0.66 -15.75 -8.22
N LYS A 145 0.88 -16.58 -9.26
CA LYS A 145 0.13 -17.85 -9.48
C LYS A 145 0.52 -18.96 -8.50
N ASP A 146 1.70 -18.92 -7.89
CA ASP A 146 2.10 -19.90 -6.87
C ASP A 146 1.53 -19.51 -5.50
N LYS A 147 0.43 -20.13 -5.12
CA LYS A 147 -0.27 -19.85 -3.85
C LYS A 147 0.56 -20.13 -2.59
N ARG A 148 1.65 -20.91 -2.69
CA ARG A 148 2.58 -21.16 -1.56
C ARG A 148 3.59 -20.04 -1.38
N PHE A 149 3.87 -19.28 -2.44
CA PHE A 149 4.76 -18.16 -2.39
C PHE A 149 4.04 -16.96 -1.76
N ALA A 150 4.65 -16.30 -0.75
CA ALA A 150 4.04 -15.21 0.00
C ALA A 150 2.58 -15.55 0.42
N ALA A 151 2.41 -16.71 1.05
CA ALA A 151 1.09 -17.32 1.30
C ALA A 151 0.22 -16.50 2.28
N LYS A 152 0.81 -15.54 2.98
CA LYS A 152 0.08 -14.62 3.87
C LYS A 152 -0.65 -13.50 3.10
N CYS A 153 -0.22 -13.18 1.88
CA CYS A 153 -0.88 -12.18 1.05
C CYS A 153 -2.13 -12.76 0.38
N ASP A 154 -3.26 -12.10 0.58
CA ASP A 154 -4.55 -12.56 0.04
C ASP A 154 -4.72 -12.17 -1.43
N ARG A 155 -4.55 -13.15 -2.31
CA ARG A 155 -4.67 -12.95 -3.76
C ARG A 155 -6.10 -12.70 -4.22
N GLU A 156 -7.09 -13.20 -3.49
CA GLU A 156 -8.49 -13.00 -3.83
C GLU A 156 -8.90 -11.56 -3.62
N LEU A 157 -8.38 -10.91 -2.57
CA LEU A 157 -8.55 -9.47 -2.36
C LEU A 157 -7.88 -8.66 -3.46
N ILE A 158 -6.65 -9.02 -3.85
CA ILE A 158 -5.96 -8.35 -4.96
C ILE A 158 -6.79 -8.45 -6.25
N LEU A 159 -7.29 -9.64 -6.57
CA LEU A 159 -8.12 -9.85 -7.77
C LEU A 159 -9.44 -9.08 -7.70
N LYS A 160 -10.10 -9.07 -6.53
CA LYS A 160 -11.31 -8.27 -6.28
C LYS A 160 -11.03 -6.78 -6.46
N GLY A 161 -9.90 -6.29 -5.92
CA GLY A 161 -9.48 -4.90 -6.08
C GLY A 161 -9.23 -4.53 -7.55
N CYS A 162 -8.53 -5.41 -8.29
CA CYS A 162 -8.33 -5.22 -9.73
C CYS A 162 -9.65 -5.19 -10.52
N GLU A 163 -10.62 -6.01 -10.14
CA GLU A 163 -11.97 -5.97 -10.74
C GLU A 163 -12.66 -4.63 -10.46
N MET A 164 -12.59 -4.13 -9.21
CA MET A 164 -13.15 -2.81 -8.84
C MET A 164 -12.50 -1.66 -9.61
N LEU A 165 -11.20 -1.77 -9.93
CA LEU A 165 -10.45 -0.79 -10.73
C LEU A 165 -10.69 -0.95 -12.23
N GLY A 166 -11.27 -2.07 -12.69
CA GLY A 166 -11.37 -2.40 -14.11
C GLY A 166 -10.01 -2.66 -14.77
N MET A 167 -9.02 -3.13 -14.03
CA MET A 167 -7.64 -3.34 -14.47
C MET A 167 -7.21 -4.80 -14.30
N ASP A 168 -6.33 -5.28 -15.19
CA ASP A 168 -5.68 -6.57 -15.01
C ASP A 168 -4.61 -6.49 -13.90
N VAL A 169 -4.48 -7.56 -13.09
CA VAL A 169 -3.46 -7.63 -12.03
C VAL A 169 -2.03 -7.40 -12.55
N LYS A 170 -1.73 -7.82 -13.78
CA LYS A 170 -0.42 -7.59 -14.40
C LYS A 170 -0.12 -6.09 -14.61
N ASP A 171 -1.16 -5.31 -14.94
CA ASP A 171 -1.02 -3.87 -15.21
C ASP A 171 -0.88 -3.10 -13.89
N VAL A 172 -1.67 -3.44 -12.87
CA VAL A 172 -1.50 -2.87 -11.52
C VAL A 172 -0.12 -3.23 -10.95
N ALA A 173 0.31 -4.49 -11.10
CA ALA A 173 1.64 -4.92 -10.66
C ALA A 173 2.77 -4.16 -11.39
N ALA A 174 2.63 -3.89 -12.69
CA ALA A 174 3.60 -3.10 -13.45
C ALA A 174 3.73 -1.69 -12.86
N ILE A 175 2.61 -1.03 -12.60
CA ILE A 175 2.58 0.32 -12.00
C ILE A 175 3.26 0.31 -10.62
N CYS A 176 2.90 -0.64 -9.76
CA CYS A 176 3.45 -0.73 -8.41
C CYS A 176 4.96 -1.06 -8.42
N ILE A 177 5.42 -1.99 -9.27
CA ILE A 177 6.85 -2.32 -9.41
C ILE A 177 7.65 -1.08 -9.82
N GLU A 178 7.18 -0.34 -10.83
CA GLU A 178 7.84 0.90 -11.26
C GLU A 178 7.84 1.98 -10.17
N GLY A 179 6.73 2.16 -9.47
CA GLY A 179 6.63 3.12 -8.37
C GLY A 179 7.50 2.78 -7.16
N MET A 180 7.71 1.50 -6.88
CA MET A 180 8.55 1.05 -5.76
C MET A 180 10.06 1.05 -6.07
N ARG A 181 10.47 1.01 -7.35
CA ARG A 181 11.89 0.97 -7.75
C ARG A 181 12.73 2.13 -7.21
N PRO A 182 12.30 3.40 -7.30
CA PRO A 182 13.07 4.52 -6.75
C PRO A 182 13.30 4.43 -5.25
N HIS A 183 12.46 3.67 -4.53
CA HIS A 183 12.48 3.49 -3.08
C HIS A 183 13.15 2.17 -2.65
N ALA A 184 13.87 1.48 -3.54
CA ALA A 184 14.40 0.14 -3.31
C ALA A 184 15.27 0.02 -2.05
N GLU A 185 16.08 1.01 -1.73
CA GLU A 185 16.93 1.03 -0.54
C GLU A 185 16.08 1.17 0.75
N GLU A 186 15.16 2.14 0.78
CA GLU A 186 14.23 2.37 1.89
C GLU A 186 13.38 1.14 2.18
N LEU A 187 12.97 0.43 1.13
CA LEU A 187 12.12 -0.77 1.23
C LEU A 187 12.91 -2.07 1.49
N GLY A 188 14.24 -2.01 1.56
CA GLY A 188 15.08 -3.20 1.74
C GLY A 188 14.96 -4.23 0.60
N ILE A 189 14.75 -3.76 -0.62
CA ILE A 189 14.57 -4.56 -1.83
C ILE A 189 15.50 -4.16 -2.98
N ALA A 190 16.58 -3.46 -2.68
CA ALA A 190 17.57 -3.04 -3.68
C ALA A 190 18.43 -4.20 -4.22
N GLY A 191 18.42 -5.34 -3.52
CA GLY A 191 19.30 -6.48 -3.82
C GLY A 191 20.68 -6.33 -3.21
N THR A 192 21.51 -7.35 -3.42
CA THR A 192 22.91 -7.41 -2.92
C THR A 192 23.92 -7.41 -4.06
N ALA A 193 23.49 -7.52 -5.31
CA ALA A 193 24.37 -7.46 -6.47
C ALA A 193 24.79 -6.01 -6.72
N GLU A 194 26.09 -5.77 -6.74
CA GLU A 194 26.64 -4.53 -7.31
C GLU A 194 26.21 -4.43 -8.77
N ALA A 195 25.77 -3.25 -9.19
CA ALA A 195 25.25 -2.98 -10.54
C ALA A 195 26.40 -2.92 -11.56
#